data_30d17b127daa6c459862f70749ef6be7
#
_entry.id   30d17b127daa6c459862f70749ef6be7
#
_cell.length_a   1.000
_cell.length_b   1.000
_cell.length_c   1.000
_cell.angle_alpha   90.00
_cell.angle_beta   90.00
_cell.angle_gamma   90.00
#
_symmetry.space_group_name_H-M   'P 1'
#
loop_
_entity.id
_entity.type
_entity.pdbx_description
1 polymer ?
#
loop_
_entity_poly.entity_id
_entity_poly.type
_entity_poly.pdbx_seq_one_letter_code
_entity_poly.pdbx_strand_id
1 'polypeptide(L)'
;MLTHYPTKRSVLVPTLLYAQDEVGFLSDEVISELAGRLELTELDVRNVISYYSMLTTRPRGKYNVQVCTNIACLLRGGEELLEHCERKLGIRHKGTTSDGLFSLEEVECIGACSWAPAVQVNYDFHENLTPEKIDRVLEDYGRKGRQ
;
A
#
# COMPACT_ATOMS: atom_id res chain seq x y z
N MET A 1 -8.79 -20.05 8.74
CA MET A 1 -7.83 -19.80 7.63
C MET A 1 -6.96 -21.04 7.32
N LEU A 2 -6.24 -21.62 8.28
CA LEU A 2 -5.35 -22.79 8.06
C LEU A 2 -6.02 -23.99 7.36
N THR A 3 -7.30 -24.21 7.60
CA THR A 3 -8.06 -25.34 7.00
C THR A 3 -8.29 -25.20 5.49
N HIS A 4 -8.09 -24.02 4.91
CA HIS A 4 -8.27 -23.75 3.48
C HIS A 4 -6.96 -23.85 2.68
N TYR A 5 -5.84 -24.11 3.36
CA TYR A 5 -4.52 -24.14 2.74
C TYR A 5 -3.83 -25.48 3.00
N PRO A 6 -3.07 -26.01 2.02
CA PRO A 6 -2.46 -27.34 2.14
C PRO A 6 -1.31 -27.38 3.15
N THR A 7 -0.65 -26.24 3.41
CA THR A 7 0.47 -26.14 4.36
C THR A 7 0.41 -24.84 5.15
N LYS A 8 1.08 -24.79 6.30
CA LYS A 8 1.24 -23.54 7.08
C LYS A 8 1.99 -22.46 6.30
N ARG A 9 2.94 -22.83 5.45
CA ARG A 9 3.69 -21.89 4.60
C ARG A 9 2.79 -21.23 3.55
N SER A 10 1.85 -21.96 2.96
CA SER A 10 0.96 -21.41 1.92
C SER A 10 -0.06 -20.38 2.44
N VAL A 11 -0.30 -20.33 3.75
CA VAL A 11 -1.17 -19.32 4.37
C VAL A 11 -0.41 -18.03 4.76
N LEU A 12 0.91 -18.00 4.59
CA LEU A 12 1.75 -16.90 5.12
C LEU A 12 1.36 -15.53 4.56
N VAL A 13 1.24 -15.37 3.22
CA VAL A 13 0.89 -14.08 2.60
C VAL A 13 -0.47 -13.55 3.08
N PRO A 14 -1.58 -14.30 3.00
CA PRO A 14 -2.85 -13.82 3.53
C PRO A 14 -2.80 -13.53 5.05
N THR A 15 -2.05 -14.30 5.84
CA THR A 15 -1.90 -14.03 7.28
C THR A 15 -1.18 -12.71 7.53
N LEU A 16 -0.12 -12.41 6.77
CA LEU A 16 0.61 -11.14 6.86
C LEU A 16 -0.26 -9.95 6.47
N LEU A 17 -1.09 -10.08 5.42
CA LEU A 17 -2.03 -9.03 5.02
C LEU A 17 -3.05 -8.74 6.12
N TYR A 18 -3.69 -9.78 6.68
CA TYR A 18 -4.64 -9.60 7.78
C TYR A 18 -3.98 -9.00 9.03
N ALA A 19 -2.78 -9.47 9.39
CA ALA A 19 -2.07 -8.90 10.52
C ALA A 19 -1.74 -7.42 10.28
N GLN A 20 -1.27 -7.08 9.07
CA GLN A 20 -1.00 -5.68 8.72
C GLN A 20 -2.24 -4.80 8.77
N ASP A 21 -3.40 -5.29 8.31
CA ASP A 21 -4.67 -4.55 8.39
C ASP A 21 -5.08 -4.29 9.85
N GLU A 22 -4.84 -5.24 10.76
CA GLU A 22 -5.18 -5.10 12.18
C GLU A 22 -4.24 -4.14 12.94
N VAL A 23 -2.91 -4.21 12.67
CA VAL A 23 -1.92 -3.47 13.45
C VAL A 23 -1.24 -2.32 12.69
N GLY A 24 -1.55 -2.15 11.40
CA GLY A 24 -1.06 -1.08 10.54
C GLY A 24 0.27 -1.37 9.84
N PHE A 25 1.19 -2.13 10.45
CA PHE A 25 2.46 -2.56 9.87
C PHE A 25 3.01 -3.80 10.58
N LEU A 26 3.93 -4.51 9.96
CA LEU A 26 4.51 -5.75 10.47
C LEU A 26 5.78 -5.45 11.28
N SER A 27 5.63 -5.17 12.58
CA SER A 27 6.77 -4.98 13.49
C SER A 27 7.55 -6.29 13.72
N ASP A 28 8.72 -6.19 14.34
CA ASP A 28 9.55 -7.37 14.65
C ASP A 28 8.81 -8.34 15.59
N GLU A 29 8.02 -7.81 16.53
CA GLU A 29 7.20 -8.62 17.44
C GLU A 29 6.10 -9.38 16.67
N VAL A 30 5.42 -8.71 15.73
CA VAL A 30 4.40 -9.34 14.89
C VAL A 30 5.01 -10.43 14.01
N ILE A 31 6.18 -10.17 13.43
CA ILE A 31 6.91 -11.14 12.60
C ILE A 31 7.28 -12.38 13.43
N SER A 32 7.84 -12.18 14.62
CA SER A 32 8.23 -13.27 15.52
C SER A 32 7.02 -14.11 15.97
N GLU A 33 5.92 -13.46 16.34
CA GLU A 33 4.68 -14.14 16.73
C GLU A 33 4.09 -14.97 15.58
N LEU A 34 4.02 -14.41 14.37
CA LEU A 34 3.49 -15.12 13.20
C LEU A 34 4.39 -16.29 12.79
N ALA A 35 5.72 -16.11 12.85
CA ALA A 35 6.66 -17.19 12.60
C ALA A 35 6.42 -18.37 13.57
N GLY A 36 6.28 -18.08 14.87
CA GLY A 36 6.00 -19.09 15.88
C GLY A 36 4.65 -19.80 15.66
N ARG A 37 3.58 -19.07 15.38
CA ARG A 37 2.24 -19.65 15.13
C ARG A 37 2.19 -20.53 13.88
N LEU A 38 2.94 -20.16 12.85
CA LEU A 38 2.99 -20.88 11.58
C LEU A 38 4.07 -21.97 11.55
N GLU A 39 4.86 -22.12 12.61
CA GLU A 39 6.01 -23.04 12.68
C GLU A 39 7.02 -22.79 11.54
N LEU A 40 7.26 -21.50 11.23
CA LEU A 40 8.23 -21.01 10.25
C LEU A 40 9.36 -20.30 10.97
N THR A 41 10.47 -20.07 10.26
CA THR A 41 11.52 -19.19 10.76
C THR A 41 11.16 -17.73 10.50
N GLU A 42 11.66 -16.79 11.32
CA GLU A 42 11.51 -15.34 11.03
C GLU A 42 12.11 -14.98 9.67
N LEU A 43 13.18 -15.67 9.26
CA LEU A 43 13.78 -15.44 7.94
C LEU A 43 12.81 -15.80 6.81
N ASP A 44 12.05 -16.90 6.92
CA ASP A 44 11.02 -17.23 5.94
C ASP A 44 9.96 -16.12 5.83
N VAL A 45 9.52 -15.59 6.97
CA VAL A 45 8.54 -14.50 7.03
C VAL A 45 9.11 -13.22 6.42
N ARG A 46 10.33 -12.81 6.79
CA ARG A 46 11.00 -11.61 6.26
C ARG A 46 11.27 -11.71 4.76
N ASN A 47 11.62 -12.89 4.25
CA ASN A 47 11.79 -13.12 2.81
C ASN A 47 10.48 -12.86 2.04
N VAL A 48 9.34 -13.29 2.58
CA VAL A 48 8.04 -13.03 1.97
C VAL A 48 7.70 -11.54 2.03
N ILE A 49 7.92 -10.88 3.18
CA ILE A 49 7.66 -9.43 3.32
C ILE A 49 8.52 -8.62 2.34
N SER A 50 9.77 -8.99 2.14
CA SER A 50 10.67 -8.27 1.22
C SER A 50 10.27 -8.42 -0.25
N TYR A 51 9.59 -9.51 -0.61
CA TYR A 51 9.15 -9.78 -1.98
C TYR A 51 7.82 -9.10 -2.33
N TYR A 52 6.87 -9.09 -1.39
CA TYR A 52 5.53 -8.54 -1.63
C TYR A 52 5.48 -7.05 -1.26
N SER A 53 5.45 -6.17 -2.26
CA SER A 53 5.50 -4.71 -2.10
C SER A 53 4.34 -4.13 -1.29
N MET A 54 3.19 -4.83 -1.20
CA MET A 54 2.06 -4.41 -0.38
C MET A 54 2.30 -4.59 1.12
N LEU A 55 3.29 -5.40 1.52
CA LEU A 55 3.65 -5.60 2.93
C LEU A 55 4.68 -4.55 3.38
N THR A 56 4.57 -4.09 4.62
CA THR A 56 5.48 -3.08 5.18
C THR A 56 5.87 -3.38 6.62
N THR A 57 7.15 -3.14 6.92
CA THR A 57 7.69 -3.19 8.30
C THR A 57 7.77 -1.80 8.94
N ARG A 58 7.29 -0.75 8.25
CA ARG A 58 7.31 0.63 8.73
C ARG A 58 5.89 1.17 8.85
N PRO A 59 5.62 2.03 9.82
CA PRO A 59 4.34 2.70 9.91
C PRO A 59 3.99 3.44 8.62
N ARG A 60 2.76 3.25 8.14
CA ARG A 60 2.15 4.02 7.05
C ARG A 60 1.23 5.08 7.61
N GLY A 61 0.89 6.06 6.78
CA GLY A 61 -0.18 6.99 7.08
C GLY A 61 -1.54 6.30 7.13
N LYS A 62 -2.53 6.94 7.74
CA LYS A 62 -3.92 6.48 7.78
C LYS A 62 -4.46 6.15 6.39
N TYR A 63 -4.02 6.91 5.38
CA TYR A 63 -4.35 6.74 3.97
C TYR A 63 -3.07 6.50 3.15
N ASN A 64 -2.93 5.29 2.63
CA ASN A 64 -1.83 4.93 1.75
C ASN A 64 -2.23 5.20 0.30
N VAL A 65 -1.61 6.20 -0.31
CA VAL A 65 -1.84 6.63 -1.70
C VAL A 65 -0.87 5.88 -2.60
N GLN A 66 -1.37 4.98 -3.43
CA GLN A 66 -0.58 4.15 -4.32
C GLN A 66 -0.82 4.57 -5.77
N VAL A 67 0.18 5.20 -6.38
CA VAL A 67 0.12 5.68 -7.77
C VAL A 67 0.71 4.64 -8.70
N CYS A 68 -0.08 4.19 -9.66
CA CYS A 68 0.36 3.24 -10.68
C CYS A 68 1.18 3.97 -11.76
N THR A 69 2.40 3.48 -12.02
CA THR A 69 3.30 4.00 -13.05
C THR A 69 3.59 2.99 -14.16
N ASN A 70 2.91 1.84 -14.19
CA ASN A 70 3.11 0.85 -15.24
C ASN A 70 2.39 1.23 -16.53
N ILE A 71 2.68 0.51 -17.58
CA ILE A 71 2.68 0.91 -18.96
C ILE A 71 1.44 1.70 -19.42
N ALA A 72 0.23 1.27 -19.09
CA ALA A 72 -0.97 2.02 -19.44
C ALA A 72 -1.10 3.35 -18.69
N CYS A 73 -0.77 3.35 -17.39
CA CYS A 73 -0.75 4.56 -16.58
C CYS A 73 0.39 5.47 -16.98
N LEU A 74 1.59 4.94 -17.25
CA LEU A 74 2.74 5.68 -17.78
C LEU A 74 2.35 6.45 -19.06
N LEU A 75 1.80 5.77 -20.06
CA LEU A 75 1.38 6.37 -21.33
C LEU A 75 0.25 7.41 -21.18
N ARG A 76 -0.44 7.42 -20.05
CA ARG A 76 -1.54 8.32 -19.73
C ARG A 76 -1.20 9.37 -18.68
N GLY A 77 0.10 9.54 -18.38
CA GLY A 77 0.58 10.55 -17.43
C GLY A 77 0.67 10.08 -15.97
N GLY A 78 0.94 8.79 -15.74
CA GLY A 78 1.08 8.24 -14.38
C GLY A 78 2.27 8.78 -13.62
N GLU A 79 3.40 9.04 -14.29
CA GLU A 79 4.59 9.64 -13.67
C GLU A 79 4.33 11.10 -13.28
N GLU A 80 3.72 11.88 -14.18
CA GLU A 80 3.35 13.27 -13.89
C GLU A 80 2.36 13.35 -12.72
N LEU A 81 1.46 12.35 -12.62
CA LEU A 81 0.51 12.25 -11.51
C LEU A 81 1.22 11.92 -10.19
N LEU A 82 2.22 11.03 -10.22
CA LEU A 82 3.08 10.72 -9.07
C LEU A 82 3.83 11.97 -8.59
N GLU A 83 4.52 12.66 -9.49
CA GLU A 83 5.23 13.91 -9.18
C GLU A 83 4.29 14.98 -8.61
N HIS A 84 3.06 15.05 -9.13
CA HIS A 84 2.03 15.97 -8.62
C HIS A 84 1.66 15.61 -7.17
N CYS A 85 1.44 14.31 -6.88
CA CYS A 85 1.16 13.84 -5.52
C CYS A 85 2.34 14.12 -4.57
N GLU A 86 3.59 13.91 -5.02
CA GLU A 86 4.77 14.22 -4.22
C GLU A 86 4.82 15.70 -3.82
N ARG A 87 4.61 16.60 -4.79
CA ARG A 87 4.56 18.05 -4.53
C ARG A 87 3.40 18.46 -3.61
N LYS A 88 2.21 17.88 -3.83
CA LYS A 88 1.00 18.21 -3.05
C LYS A 88 1.12 17.74 -1.60
N LEU A 89 1.64 16.56 -1.37
CA LEU A 89 1.78 15.97 -0.03
C LEU A 89 3.09 16.37 0.68
N GLY A 90 4.06 16.92 -0.06
CA GLY A 90 5.39 17.27 0.47
C GLY A 90 6.22 16.07 0.90
N ILE A 91 5.97 14.91 0.32
CA ILE A 91 6.66 13.64 0.60
C ILE A 91 7.02 12.93 -0.70
N ARG A 92 7.96 11.99 -0.65
CA ARG A 92 8.33 11.14 -1.78
C ARG A 92 7.84 9.71 -1.59
N HIS A 93 8.05 8.91 -2.62
CA HIS A 93 7.82 7.45 -2.58
C HIS A 93 8.31 6.83 -1.25
N LYS A 94 7.46 6.03 -0.62
CA LYS A 94 7.63 5.44 0.75
C LYS A 94 7.71 6.46 1.89
N GLY A 95 7.38 7.72 1.63
CA GLY A 95 7.25 8.74 2.66
C GLY A 95 5.88 8.76 3.31
N THR A 96 5.82 9.33 4.52
CA THR A 96 4.59 9.59 5.28
C THR A 96 4.57 11.06 5.67
N THR A 97 3.41 11.72 5.57
CA THR A 97 3.23 13.10 5.99
C THR A 97 3.47 13.24 7.51
N SER A 98 3.95 14.40 7.95
CA SER A 98 4.30 14.64 9.36
C SER A 98 3.12 14.50 10.33
N ASP A 99 1.91 14.67 9.83
CA ASP A 99 0.66 14.46 10.59
C ASP A 99 0.21 12.99 10.62
N GLY A 100 0.96 12.08 9.96
CA GLY A 100 0.63 10.66 9.87
C GLY A 100 -0.62 10.35 9.04
N LEU A 101 -1.13 11.33 8.29
CA LEU A 101 -2.40 11.17 7.57
C LEU A 101 -2.23 10.42 6.26
N PHE A 102 -1.22 10.78 5.46
CA PHE A 102 -0.95 10.16 4.17
C PHE A 102 0.41 9.50 4.12
N SER A 103 0.48 8.37 3.42
CA SER A 103 1.72 7.84 2.86
C SER A 103 1.59 7.72 1.35
N LEU A 104 2.71 7.80 0.63
CA LEU A 104 2.75 7.78 -0.83
C LEU A 104 3.63 6.64 -1.31
N GLU A 105 3.10 5.84 -2.22
CA GLU A 105 3.82 4.75 -2.87
C GLU A 105 3.65 4.82 -4.38
N GLU A 106 4.74 4.65 -5.09
CA GLU A 106 4.74 4.24 -6.49
C GLU A 106 4.52 2.72 -6.54
N VAL A 107 3.62 2.27 -7.37
CA VAL A 107 3.33 0.84 -7.55
C VAL A 107 3.34 0.44 -9.01
N GLU A 108 3.85 -0.77 -9.28
CA GLU A 108 3.99 -1.29 -10.64
C GLU A 108 2.64 -1.49 -11.33
N CYS A 109 1.62 -1.98 -10.62
CA CYS A 109 0.30 -2.17 -11.22
C CYS A 109 -0.78 -2.38 -10.15
N ILE A 110 -1.92 -1.70 -10.33
CA ILE A 110 -3.13 -1.90 -9.52
C ILE A 110 -4.28 -2.53 -10.31
N GLY A 111 -4.04 -2.95 -11.57
CA GLY A 111 -5.02 -3.68 -12.37
C GLY A 111 -6.09 -2.82 -13.06
N ALA A 112 -6.04 -1.49 -13.00
CA ALA A 112 -7.04 -0.56 -13.56
C ALA A 112 -6.65 0.00 -14.94
N CYS A 113 -5.99 -0.78 -15.80
CA CYS A 113 -5.40 -0.32 -17.07
C CYS A 113 -6.40 0.32 -18.04
N SER A 114 -7.64 -0.16 -18.06
CA SER A 114 -8.69 0.37 -18.95
C SER A 114 -9.13 1.80 -18.58
N TRP A 115 -8.81 2.24 -17.36
CA TRP A 115 -9.18 3.55 -16.81
C TRP A 115 -7.97 4.34 -16.31
N ALA A 116 -6.84 4.15 -16.98
CA ALA A 116 -5.59 4.84 -16.66
C ALA A 116 -5.69 6.36 -16.90
N PRO A 117 -4.95 7.20 -16.14
CA PRO A 117 -4.12 6.85 -15.01
C PRO A 117 -4.94 6.57 -13.76
N ALA A 118 -4.44 5.67 -12.90
CA ALA A 118 -5.18 5.22 -11.73
C ALA A 118 -4.34 5.27 -10.46
N VAL A 119 -5.02 5.56 -9.36
CA VAL A 119 -4.47 5.60 -8.00
C VAL A 119 -5.38 4.76 -7.11
N GLN A 120 -4.79 4.07 -6.16
CA GLN A 120 -5.52 3.39 -5.09
C GLN A 120 -5.22 4.09 -3.76
N VAL A 121 -6.26 4.39 -2.99
CA VAL A 121 -6.13 4.91 -1.62
C VAL A 121 -6.66 3.85 -0.67
N ASN A 122 -5.77 3.21 0.06
CA ASN A 122 -6.05 1.98 0.79
C ASN A 122 -6.64 0.91 -0.15
N TYR A 123 -7.97 0.66 -0.12
CA TYR A 123 -8.67 -0.29 -0.99
C TYR A 123 -9.58 0.39 -2.03
N ASP A 124 -9.68 1.72 -2.01
CA ASP A 124 -10.53 2.47 -2.92
C ASP A 124 -9.79 2.84 -4.20
N PHE A 125 -10.34 2.46 -5.35
CA PHE A 125 -9.80 2.79 -6.67
C PHE A 125 -10.29 4.15 -7.14
N HIS A 126 -9.37 4.95 -7.69
CA HIS A 126 -9.64 6.23 -8.34
C HIS A 126 -9.05 6.18 -9.75
N GLU A 127 -9.88 6.42 -10.75
CA GLU A 127 -9.59 6.13 -12.15
C GLU A 127 -9.75 7.38 -13.02
N ASN A 128 -9.17 7.34 -14.26
CA ASN A 128 -9.19 8.46 -15.21
C ASN A 128 -8.78 9.78 -14.55
N LEU A 129 -7.71 9.72 -13.78
CA LEU A 129 -7.28 10.84 -12.95
C LEU A 129 -6.56 11.92 -13.77
N THR A 130 -6.78 13.16 -13.33
CA THR A 130 -5.97 14.32 -13.67
C THR A 130 -5.45 14.95 -12.38
N PRO A 131 -4.45 15.87 -12.44
CA PRO A 131 -3.98 16.57 -11.24
C PRO A 131 -5.12 17.19 -10.41
N GLU A 132 -6.12 17.79 -11.05
CA GLU A 132 -7.25 18.41 -10.38
C GLU A 132 -8.19 17.39 -9.72
N LYS A 133 -8.32 16.21 -10.33
CA LYS A 133 -9.15 15.13 -9.76
C LYS A 133 -8.48 14.50 -8.55
N ILE A 134 -7.17 14.21 -8.62
CA ILE A 134 -6.46 13.64 -7.48
C ILE A 134 -6.39 14.65 -6.32
N ASP A 135 -6.28 15.96 -6.60
CA ASP A 135 -6.35 16.98 -5.56
C ASP A 135 -7.66 16.91 -4.76
N ARG A 136 -8.79 16.76 -5.44
CA ARG A 136 -10.10 16.58 -4.78
C ARG A 136 -10.16 15.30 -3.94
N VAL A 137 -9.64 14.20 -4.47
CA VAL A 137 -9.56 12.92 -3.74
C VAL A 137 -8.76 13.11 -2.46
N LEU A 138 -7.56 13.69 -2.54
CA LEU A 138 -6.71 13.92 -1.37
C LEU A 138 -7.35 14.88 -0.35
N GLU A 139 -8.03 15.91 -0.81
CA GLU A 139 -8.76 16.84 0.06
C GLU A 139 -9.93 16.16 0.77
N ASP A 140 -10.67 15.28 0.09
CA ASP A 140 -11.78 14.52 0.67
C ASP A 140 -11.29 13.56 1.77
N TYR A 141 -10.19 12.82 1.52
CA TYR A 141 -9.56 11.99 2.54
C TYR A 141 -8.96 12.82 3.67
N GLY A 142 -8.37 13.97 3.37
CA GLY A 142 -7.85 14.90 4.36
C GLY A 142 -8.93 15.41 5.31
N ARG A 143 -10.13 15.69 4.81
CA ARG A 143 -11.29 16.09 5.63
C ARG A 143 -11.78 14.94 6.51
N LYS A 144 -11.94 13.74 5.94
CA LYS A 144 -12.37 12.53 6.67
C LYS A 144 -11.38 12.11 7.76
N GLY A 145 -10.09 12.33 7.53
CA GLY A 145 -9.03 11.92 8.45
C GLY A 145 -8.88 12.81 9.68
N ARG A 146 -9.40 14.06 9.60
CA ARG A 146 -9.36 15.05 10.70
C ARG A 146 -10.63 15.07 11.56
N GLN A 147 -11.64 14.32 11.18
CA GLN A 147 -12.86 14.08 11.97
C GLN A 147 -12.66 12.89 12.92
#